data_f7829f35a9d3f8d9c3803bf1fe5c84f9
#
_entry.id   f7829f35a9d3f8d9c3803bf1fe5c84f9
#
_cell.length_a   1.000
_cell.length_b   1.000
_cell.length_c   1.000
_cell.angle_alpha   90.00
_cell.angle_beta   90.00
_cell.angle_gamma   90.00
#
_symmetry.space_group_name_H-M   'P 1'
#
loop_
_entity.id
_entity.type
_entity.pdbx_description
1 polymer ?
#
loop_
_entity_poly.entity_id
_entity_poly.type
_entity_poly.pdbx_seq_one_letter_code
_entity_poly.pdbx_strand_id
1 'polypeptide(L)'
;MRLSIPPRTSRFAPAVFCVSRASVLWVSLLPGLLAGAGCKKSDSGASSSSSSASGDKAASYRFAFVTNNSSDFWNIAEKGLRKAEKDFGVRVDMFRPLKGEISDQQRFLEDIMVQNFDGVAISPINPDAMTSTFDRVAAKMPLVCHDSDAPKSKRNVYVGTNNIEAGRSAGAAAIAALKAANITKGKIALFVGRMDMQNAIERKQGLDETLGKLPGFEVLPVFLDKTDRALAKKNVEDALARYPDLALIIGIWSYNGPCIAGAVRASSRKDKPVIIAFDEEEETLKSVQDGLISATIVQRPFQFGYQSIKALKDLKDGKQVPTVVDTGILTVKKDNLEQFWNELRELKK
;
A
#
# COMPACT_ATOMS: atom_id res chain seq x y z
N MET A 1 23.61 53.17 17.83
CA MET A 1 22.40 53.69 17.20
C MET A 1 21.39 52.57 17.11
N ARG A 2 20.42 52.50 18.03
CA ARG A 2 19.37 51.45 18.08
C ARG A 2 18.14 52.01 17.41
N LEU A 3 17.63 51.34 16.38
CA LEU A 3 16.34 51.63 15.76
C LEU A 3 15.33 50.59 16.24
N SER A 4 14.35 51.05 17.00
CA SER A 4 13.19 50.31 17.49
C SER A 4 12.06 50.39 16.46
N ILE A 5 11.46 49.22 16.14
CA ILE A 5 10.28 49.09 15.30
C ILE A 5 9.08 48.79 16.21
N PRO A 6 7.94 49.50 16.09
CA PRO A 6 6.75 49.26 16.91
C PRO A 6 5.89 48.08 16.34
N PRO A 7 5.08 47.41 17.19
CA PRO A 7 4.21 46.29 16.76
C PRO A 7 2.94 46.80 16.08
N ARG A 8 2.60 46.18 14.93
CA ARG A 8 1.29 46.33 14.26
C ARG A 8 0.27 45.38 14.88
N THR A 9 -0.74 45.94 15.54
CA THR A 9 -1.95 45.26 15.97
C THR A 9 -2.94 45.27 14.80
N SER A 10 -3.33 44.09 14.27
CA SER A 10 -4.47 43.94 13.40
C SER A 10 -5.61 43.28 14.18
N ARG A 11 -6.68 44.04 14.41
CA ARG A 11 -7.97 43.54 14.94
C ARG A 11 -8.74 42.87 13.82
N PHE A 12 -9.06 41.59 13.99
CA PHE A 12 -10.08 40.93 13.18
C PHE A 12 -11.39 40.89 13.97
N ALA A 13 -12.46 41.40 13.36
CA ALA A 13 -13.82 41.32 13.86
C ALA A 13 -14.46 39.98 13.41
N PRO A 14 -15.34 39.36 14.23
CA PRO A 14 -16.02 38.15 13.82
C PRO A 14 -17.26 38.48 12.96
N ALA A 15 -17.37 37.81 11.81
CA ALA A 15 -18.58 37.81 10.99
C ALA A 15 -19.63 36.88 11.58
N VAL A 16 -20.80 37.46 11.93
CA VAL A 16 -22.00 36.73 12.37
C VAL A 16 -22.71 36.22 11.13
N PHE A 17 -22.82 34.89 10.98
CA PHE A 17 -23.71 34.27 9.98
C PHE A 17 -25.09 33.99 10.59
N CYS A 18 -26.09 34.64 10.02
CA CYS A 18 -27.48 34.47 10.33
C CYS A 18 -28.01 33.21 9.64
N VAL A 19 -28.46 32.20 10.38
CA VAL A 19 -29.08 30.98 9.86
C VAL A 19 -30.59 31.17 9.74
N SER A 20 -31.10 31.21 8.52
CA SER A 20 -32.53 31.25 8.21
C SER A 20 -33.13 29.84 8.35
N ARG A 21 -34.14 29.70 9.21
CA ARG A 21 -34.99 28.51 9.37
C ARG A 21 -36.03 28.48 8.24
N ALA A 22 -35.99 27.47 7.40
CA ALA A 22 -37.12 27.12 6.52
C ALA A 22 -37.88 25.93 7.13
N SER A 23 -39.15 26.20 7.50
CA SER A 23 -40.11 25.21 7.99
C SER A 23 -40.74 24.48 6.80
N VAL A 24 -40.70 23.16 6.79
CA VAL A 24 -41.45 22.33 5.84
C VAL A 24 -42.63 21.65 6.57
N LEU A 25 -43.81 21.94 6.06
CA LEU A 25 -45.10 21.41 6.51
C LEU A 25 -45.27 19.93 6.16
N TRP A 26 -45.74 19.17 7.11
CA TRP A 26 -46.29 17.82 6.96
C TRP A 26 -47.71 17.88 6.45
N VAL A 27 -48.05 17.17 5.39
CA VAL A 27 -49.42 16.84 5.00
C VAL A 27 -49.60 15.33 5.12
N SER A 28 -50.46 14.97 6.06
CA SER A 28 -50.96 13.62 6.30
C SER A 28 -52.23 13.38 5.48
N LEU A 29 -52.33 12.28 4.77
CA LEU A 29 -53.62 11.76 4.25
C LEU A 29 -53.60 10.23 4.25
N LEU A 30 -54.45 9.64 5.08
CA LEU A 30 -55.00 8.28 5.09
C LEU A 30 -56.55 8.47 4.99
N PRO A 31 -57.37 7.42 4.79
CA PRO A 31 -57.26 6.06 4.26
C PRO A 31 -58.33 5.71 3.24
N GLY A 32 -58.24 4.52 2.64
CA GLY A 32 -59.34 3.92 1.85
C GLY A 32 -59.31 2.38 1.90
N LEU A 33 -60.18 1.82 2.76
CA LEU A 33 -60.55 0.41 2.74
C LEU A 33 -61.47 0.13 1.54
N LEU A 34 -61.32 -1.04 0.90
CA LEU A 34 -62.47 -1.81 0.36
C LEU A 34 -62.09 -3.27 0.20
N ALA A 35 -62.89 -4.13 0.79
CA ALA A 35 -62.88 -5.57 0.76
C ALA A 35 -63.53 -6.11 -0.52
N GLY A 36 -63.14 -7.31 -0.98
CA GLY A 36 -63.78 -8.04 -2.05
C GLY A 36 -63.32 -9.52 -2.08
N ALA A 37 -64.15 -10.38 -1.54
CA ALA A 37 -63.98 -11.83 -1.53
C ALA A 37 -64.33 -12.45 -2.91
N GLY A 38 -63.65 -13.55 -3.27
CA GLY A 38 -64.00 -14.35 -4.43
C GLY A 38 -63.17 -15.62 -4.57
N CYS A 39 -63.61 -16.73 -3.97
CA CYS A 39 -63.10 -18.07 -4.24
C CYS A 39 -63.41 -18.56 -5.65
N LYS A 40 -62.47 -19.18 -6.34
CA LYS A 40 -62.73 -20.38 -7.21
C LYS A 40 -61.46 -21.21 -7.35
N LYS A 41 -61.62 -22.48 -6.97
CA LYS A 41 -60.72 -23.60 -7.29
C LYS A 41 -60.80 -23.95 -8.76
N SER A 42 -59.65 -24.29 -9.37
CA SER A 42 -59.58 -25.31 -10.41
C SER A 42 -58.18 -25.92 -10.42
N ASP A 43 -58.15 -27.22 -10.18
CA ASP A 43 -56.96 -28.07 -10.35
C ASP A 43 -56.61 -28.15 -11.84
N SER A 44 -55.28 -28.16 -12.14
CA SER A 44 -54.71 -29.05 -13.14
C SER A 44 -53.19 -28.87 -13.24
N GLY A 45 -52.47 -29.98 -13.13
CA GLY A 45 -51.28 -30.29 -13.92
C GLY A 45 -49.95 -29.88 -13.35
N ALA A 46 -49.32 -30.79 -12.62
CA ALA A 46 -47.91 -30.79 -12.27
C ALA A 46 -47.02 -30.72 -13.51
N SER A 47 -46.07 -29.79 -13.50
CA SER A 47 -44.80 -29.91 -14.20
C SER A 47 -43.72 -29.30 -13.33
N SER A 48 -43.06 -30.15 -12.57
CA SER A 48 -41.92 -29.79 -11.76
C SER A 48 -40.70 -29.58 -12.66
N SER A 49 -40.49 -28.37 -13.14
CA SER A 49 -39.17 -27.93 -13.59
C SER A 49 -38.37 -27.50 -12.37
N SER A 50 -37.55 -28.40 -11.86
CA SER A 50 -36.51 -28.08 -10.89
C SER A 50 -35.49 -27.20 -11.57
N SER A 51 -35.71 -25.87 -11.51
CA SER A 51 -34.64 -24.90 -11.68
C SER A 51 -33.73 -25.06 -10.47
N SER A 52 -32.60 -25.72 -10.65
CA SER A 52 -31.47 -25.67 -9.73
C SER A 52 -31.00 -24.21 -9.66
N ALA A 53 -31.62 -23.42 -8.80
CA ALA A 53 -31.01 -22.18 -8.30
C ALA A 53 -29.71 -22.62 -7.64
N SER A 54 -28.56 -22.32 -8.26
CA SER A 54 -27.28 -22.30 -7.60
C SER A 54 -27.41 -21.23 -6.51
N GLY A 55 -27.83 -21.64 -5.32
CA GLY A 55 -27.92 -20.80 -4.16
C GLY A 55 -26.50 -20.28 -3.90
N ASP A 56 -26.26 -18.99 -4.13
CA ASP A 56 -25.12 -18.31 -3.57
C ASP A 56 -25.13 -18.58 -2.07
N LYS A 57 -24.22 -19.45 -1.63
CA LYS A 57 -24.02 -19.72 -0.21
C LYS A 57 -23.65 -18.38 0.40
N ALA A 58 -24.48 -17.80 1.26
CA ALA A 58 -24.18 -16.52 1.93
C ALA A 58 -22.76 -16.61 2.50
N ALA A 59 -21.94 -15.59 2.21
CA ALA A 59 -20.56 -15.54 2.66
C ALA A 59 -20.51 -15.69 4.19
N SER A 60 -19.69 -16.61 4.71
CA SER A 60 -19.66 -16.91 6.14
C SER A 60 -19.07 -15.76 6.97
N TYR A 61 -18.12 -15.00 6.41
CA TYR A 61 -17.46 -13.87 7.05
C TYR A 61 -17.33 -12.67 6.10
N ARG A 62 -17.29 -11.47 6.68
CA ARG A 62 -17.03 -10.22 5.97
C ARG A 62 -15.76 -9.56 6.53
N PHE A 63 -14.74 -9.43 5.72
CA PHE A 63 -13.47 -8.84 6.09
C PHE A 63 -13.23 -7.50 5.42
N ALA A 64 -12.46 -6.62 6.08
CA ALA A 64 -11.95 -5.39 5.50
C ALA A 64 -10.47 -5.55 5.12
N PHE A 65 -10.08 -4.96 3.99
CA PHE A 65 -8.68 -4.86 3.57
C PHE A 65 -8.35 -3.39 3.31
N VAL A 66 -7.44 -2.82 4.10
CA VAL A 66 -7.11 -1.38 4.10
C VAL A 66 -5.68 -1.18 3.61
N THR A 67 -5.52 -0.43 2.52
CA THR A 67 -4.20 -0.09 1.97
C THR A 67 -3.63 1.16 2.63
N ASN A 68 -2.36 1.47 2.35
CA ASN A 68 -1.71 2.69 2.83
C ASN A 68 -1.77 3.86 1.81
N ASN A 69 -2.14 3.57 0.56
CA ASN A 69 -2.33 4.54 -0.51
C ASN A 69 -3.16 3.93 -1.64
N SER A 70 -3.37 4.67 -2.73
CA SER A 70 -4.17 4.26 -3.88
C SER A 70 -3.33 3.84 -5.10
N SER A 71 -2.04 3.49 -4.95
CA SER A 71 -1.18 3.10 -6.07
C SER A 71 -1.61 1.80 -6.76
N ASP A 72 -1.16 1.62 -8.01
CA ASP A 72 -1.43 0.42 -8.82
C ASP A 72 -0.86 -0.88 -8.24
N PHE A 73 0.13 -0.78 -7.35
CA PHE A 73 0.65 -1.90 -6.56
C PHE A 73 -0.49 -2.71 -5.90
N TRP A 74 -1.52 -2.03 -5.40
CA TRP A 74 -2.66 -2.65 -4.73
C TRP A 74 -3.64 -3.36 -5.67
N ASN A 75 -3.56 -3.15 -6.99
CA ASN A 75 -4.39 -3.86 -7.96
C ASN A 75 -4.04 -5.36 -8.01
N ILE A 76 -2.76 -5.71 -7.81
CA ILE A 76 -2.32 -7.10 -7.74
C ILE A 76 -2.75 -7.74 -6.42
N ALA A 77 -2.68 -7.01 -5.30
CA ALA A 77 -3.21 -7.49 -4.02
C ALA A 77 -4.72 -7.76 -4.10
N GLU A 78 -5.47 -6.90 -4.79
CA GLU A 78 -6.91 -7.10 -5.02
C GLU A 78 -7.22 -8.42 -5.76
N LYS A 79 -6.42 -8.83 -6.75
CA LYS A 79 -6.57 -10.14 -7.38
C LYS A 79 -6.44 -11.29 -6.35
N GLY A 80 -5.49 -11.14 -5.40
CA GLY A 80 -5.35 -12.08 -4.27
C GLY A 80 -6.59 -12.11 -3.37
N LEU A 81 -7.20 -10.94 -3.09
CA LEU A 81 -8.44 -10.86 -2.32
C LEU A 81 -9.59 -11.57 -3.03
N ARG A 82 -9.78 -11.31 -4.34
CA ARG A 82 -10.86 -11.92 -5.13
C ARG A 82 -10.71 -13.44 -5.22
N LYS A 83 -9.46 -13.94 -5.27
CA LYS A 83 -9.21 -15.38 -5.18
C LYS A 83 -9.54 -15.93 -3.80
N ALA A 84 -9.14 -15.24 -2.74
CA ALA A 84 -9.45 -15.66 -1.36
C ALA A 84 -10.97 -15.69 -1.09
N GLU A 85 -11.74 -14.72 -1.61
CA GLU A 85 -13.21 -14.72 -1.53
C GLU A 85 -13.81 -16.02 -2.12
N LYS A 86 -13.33 -16.41 -3.30
CA LYS A 86 -13.80 -17.61 -3.98
C LYS A 86 -13.40 -18.90 -3.25
N ASP A 87 -12.12 -18.98 -2.84
CA ASP A 87 -11.58 -20.20 -2.22
C ASP A 87 -12.15 -20.44 -0.82
N PHE A 88 -12.43 -19.35 -0.08
CA PHE A 88 -12.84 -19.45 1.33
C PHE A 88 -14.32 -19.16 1.59
N GLY A 89 -15.08 -18.74 0.57
CA GLY A 89 -16.49 -18.39 0.72
C GLY A 89 -16.71 -17.19 1.65
N VAL A 90 -15.85 -16.19 1.56
CA VAL A 90 -15.91 -14.96 2.38
C VAL A 90 -16.14 -13.73 1.49
N ARG A 91 -16.51 -12.61 2.10
CA ARG A 91 -16.61 -11.32 1.42
C ARG A 91 -15.49 -10.39 1.90
N VAL A 92 -14.89 -9.62 0.98
CA VAL A 92 -13.82 -8.66 1.30
C VAL A 92 -14.14 -7.30 0.72
N ASP A 93 -14.26 -6.30 1.59
CA ASP A 93 -14.38 -4.90 1.20
C ASP A 93 -12.98 -4.25 1.26
N MET A 94 -12.56 -3.62 0.15
CA MET A 94 -11.24 -2.98 0.05
C MET A 94 -11.37 -1.47 0.20
N PHE A 95 -10.54 -0.88 1.09
CA PHE A 95 -10.46 0.55 1.38
C PHE A 95 -9.11 1.10 0.96
N ARG A 96 -9.11 2.13 0.12
CA ARG A 96 -7.90 2.78 -0.39
C ARG A 96 -7.89 4.26 0.00
N PRO A 97 -7.02 4.71 0.93
CA PRO A 97 -6.89 6.14 1.24
C PRO A 97 -6.30 6.87 0.04
N LEU A 98 -6.98 7.92 -0.42
CA LEU A 98 -6.60 8.64 -1.65
C LEU A 98 -5.26 9.37 -1.51
N LYS A 99 -5.02 9.98 -0.34
CA LYS A 99 -3.82 10.78 -0.07
C LYS A 99 -2.77 10.07 0.79
N GLY A 100 -3.06 8.86 1.28
CA GLY A 100 -2.17 8.17 2.22
C GLY A 100 -2.03 8.92 3.56
N GLU A 101 -3.13 9.51 4.04
CA GLU A 101 -3.16 10.25 5.31
C GLU A 101 -3.54 9.31 6.46
N ILE A 102 -2.92 9.52 7.63
CA ILE A 102 -3.23 8.76 8.86
C ILE A 102 -4.72 8.90 9.22
N SER A 103 -5.27 10.09 9.09
CA SER A 103 -6.68 10.39 9.38
C SER A 103 -7.66 9.56 8.54
N ASP A 104 -7.32 9.26 7.29
CA ASP A 104 -8.13 8.39 6.44
C ASP A 104 -8.17 6.96 6.98
N GLN A 105 -7.01 6.40 7.35
CA GLN A 105 -6.96 5.07 7.96
C GLN A 105 -7.65 5.00 9.32
N GLN A 106 -7.50 6.03 10.16
CA GLN A 106 -8.20 6.11 11.44
C GLN A 106 -9.72 6.07 11.24
N ARG A 107 -10.25 6.89 10.32
CA ARG A 107 -11.68 6.91 9.98
C ARG A 107 -12.15 5.54 9.46
N PHE A 108 -11.43 4.92 8.53
CA PHE A 108 -11.79 3.59 8.04
C PHE A 108 -11.84 2.55 9.16
N LEU A 109 -10.87 2.56 10.08
CA LEU A 109 -10.88 1.63 11.22
C LEU A 109 -12.04 1.90 12.18
N GLU A 110 -12.39 3.16 12.43
CA GLU A 110 -13.56 3.52 13.24
C GLU A 110 -14.87 3.05 12.58
N ASP A 111 -15.02 3.26 11.28
CA ASP A 111 -16.16 2.77 10.50
C ASP A 111 -16.25 1.24 10.51
N ILE A 112 -15.12 0.53 10.34
CA ILE A 112 -15.04 -0.94 10.41
C ILE A 112 -15.44 -1.46 11.79
N MET A 113 -15.02 -0.79 12.86
CA MET A 113 -15.36 -1.20 14.24
C MET A 113 -16.84 -1.07 14.59
N VAL A 114 -17.61 -0.21 13.90
CA VAL A 114 -19.07 -0.03 14.13
C VAL A 114 -19.93 -0.76 13.11
N GLN A 115 -19.35 -1.19 11.98
CA GLN A 115 -20.00 -2.04 11.00
C GLN A 115 -19.78 -3.53 11.33
N ASN A 116 -20.56 -4.40 10.71
CA ASN A 116 -20.51 -5.85 10.93
C ASN A 116 -19.35 -6.49 10.12
N PHE A 117 -18.10 -6.13 10.43
CA PHE A 117 -16.93 -6.81 9.93
C PHE A 117 -16.43 -7.85 10.94
N ASP A 118 -15.96 -8.99 10.43
CA ASP A 118 -15.43 -10.11 11.21
C ASP A 118 -13.93 -10.02 11.47
N GLY A 119 -13.23 -9.12 10.78
CA GLY A 119 -11.79 -8.88 10.94
C GLY A 119 -11.30 -7.88 9.91
N VAL A 120 -10.09 -7.37 10.13
CA VAL A 120 -9.45 -6.38 9.26
C VAL A 120 -8.00 -6.72 8.99
N ALA A 121 -7.59 -6.57 7.73
CA ALA A 121 -6.20 -6.55 7.30
C ALA A 121 -5.83 -5.11 6.89
N ILE A 122 -4.69 -4.60 7.33
CA ILE A 122 -4.28 -3.21 7.10
C ILE A 122 -2.78 -3.08 6.84
N SER A 123 -2.39 -2.22 5.89
CA SER A 123 -1.01 -1.73 5.75
C SER A 123 -0.89 -0.40 6.51
N PRO A 124 -0.26 -0.37 7.70
CA PRO A 124 -0.17 0.84 8.51
C PRO A 124 0.59 1.98 7.84
N ILE A 125 0.03 3.19 7.83
CA ILE A 125 0.74 4.39 7.35
C ILE A 125 1.73 4.90 8.39
N ASN A 126 1.34 4.93 9.65
CA ASN A 126 2.22 5.25 10.77
C ASN A 126 1.89 4.34 11.95
N PRO A 127 2.65 3.25 12.14
CA PRO A 127 2.35 2.26 13.15
C PRO A 127 2.43 2.82 14.57
N ASP A 128 3.39 3.70 14.85
CA ASP A 128 3.57 4.26 16.18
C ASP A 128 2.42 5.20 16.59
N ALA A 129 2.02 6.11 15.69
CA ALA A 129 0.90 7.02 15.93
C ALA A 129 -0.45 6.30 16.04
N MET A 130 -0.57 5.11 15.45
CA MET A 130 -1.83 4.36 15.38
C MET A 130 -1.89 3.17 16.35
N THR A 131 -0.85 2.90 17.16
CA THR A 131 -0.79 1.74 18.05
C THR A 131 -2.04 1.59 18.90
N SER A 132 -2.50 2.66 19.56
CA SER A 132 -3.71 2.61 20.40
C SER A 132 -4.99 2.29 19.59
N THR A 133 -5.08 2.74 18.35
CA THR A 133 -6.21 2.41 17.47
C THR A 133 -6.16 0.94 17.07
N PHE A 134 -4.99 0.42 16.70
CA PHE A 134 -4.81 -1.00 16.39
C PHE A 134 -5.13 -1.89 17.59
N ASP A 135 -4.75 -1.50 18.81
CA ASP A 135 -5.06 -2.24 20.01
C ASP A 135 -6.58 -2.29 20.29
N ARG A 136 -7.30 -1.19 20.03
CA ARG A 136 -8.77 -1.16 20.12
C ARG A 136 -9.43 -2.08 19.10
N VAL A 137 -8.91 -2.10 17.87
CA VAL A 137 -9.38 -3.01 16.81
C VAL A 137 -9.14 -4.46 17.22
N ALA A 138 -7.90 -4.79 17.62
CA ALA A 138 -7.50 -6.14 18.01
C ALA A 138 -8.30 -6.67 19.22
N ALA A 139 -8.80 -5.79 20.11
CA ALA A 139 -9.69 -6.15 21.22
C ALA A 139 -11.11 -6.53 20.75
N LYS A 140 -11.53 -6.11 19.55
CA LYS A 140 -12.88 -6.37 19.02
C LYS A 140 -12.91 -7.49 17.96
N MET A 141 -11.88 -7.58 17.15
CA MET A 141 -11.84 -8.51 16.01
C MET A 141 -10.40 -8.85 15.63
N PRO A 142 -10.15 -9.96 14.92
CA PRO A 142 -8.83 -10.26 14.37
C PRO A 142 -8.26 -9.11 13.53
N LEU A 143 -7.00 -8.75 13.82
CA LEU A 143 -6.24 -7.72 13.14
C LEU A 143 -4.99 -8.32 12.51
N VAL A 144 -4.88 -8.21 11.19
CA VAL A 144 -3.71 -8.58 10.40
C VAL A 144 -3.04 -7.30 9.88
N CYS A 145 -1.74 -7.14 10.09
CA CYS A 145 -0.97 -6.14 9.35
C CYS A 145 -0.39 -6.78 8.09
N HIS A 146 -0.35 -6.05 6.98
CA HIS A 146 0.27 -6.53 5.75
C HIS A 146 1.14 -5.45 5.12
N ASP A 147 2.11 -5.83 4.25
CA ASP A 147 3.06 -4.93 3.58
C ASP A 147 3.95 -4.12 4.57
N SER A 148 3.35 -3.26 5.37
CA SER A 148 3.99 -2.57 6.49
C SER A 148 3.45 -3.11 7.81
N ASP A 149 4.32 -3.24 8.82
CA ASP A 149 3.96 -3.83 10.10
C ASP A 149 3.69 -2.77 11.18
N ALA A 150 3.02 -3.20 12.25
CA ALA A 150 2.84 -2.46 13.51
C ALA A 150 3.27 -3.34 14.70
N PRO A 151 4.57 -3.60 14.85
CA PRO A 151 5.07 -4.61 15.79
C PRO A 151 4.82 -4.28 17.28
N LYS A 152 4.58 -3.00 17.60
CA LYS A 152 4.25 -2.53 18.96
C LYS A 152 2.77 -2.69 19.32
N SER A 153 1.91 -3.00 18.32
CA SER A 153 0.47 -3.19 18.53
C SER A 153 0.12 -4.64 18.86
N LYS A 154 -1.14 -4.85 19.30
CA LYS A 154 -1.71 -6.18 19.56
C LYS A 154 -2.21 -6.89 18.30
N ARG A 155 -1.64 -6.61 17.13
CA ARG A 155 -1.98 -7.33 15.91
C ARG A 155 -1.77 -8.84 16.08
N ASN A 156 -2.62 -9.64 15.45
CA ASN A 156 -2.50 -11.10 15.52
C ASN A 156 -1.39 -11.62 14.60
N VAL A 157 -1.32 -11.10 13.36
CA VAL A 157 -0.42 -11.60 12.31
C VAL A 157 0.14 -10.44 11.50
N TYR A 158 1.40 -10.55 11.09
CA TYR A 158 1.96 -9.80 9.98
C TYR A 158 2.07 -10.70 8.75
N VAL A 159 1.54 -10.24 7.61
CA VAL A 159 1.63 -10.90 6.32
C VAL A 159 2.38 -9.98 5.37
N GLY A 160 3.60 -10.31 5.02
CA GLY A 160 4.38 -9.39 4.20
C GLY A 160 5.79 -9.88 3.91
N THR A 161 6.56 -8.97 3.37
CA THR A 161 7.97 -9.17 3.06
C THR A 161 8.81 -9.00 4.32
N ASN A 162 9.86 -9.82 4.47
CA ASN A 162 10.96 -9.48 5.37
C ASN A 162 11.71 -8.27 4.80
N ASN A 163 11.34 -7.07 5.26
CA ASN A 163 11.85 -5.83 4.69
C ASN A 163 13.34 -5.58 4.96
N ILE A 164 13.90 -6.10 6.06
CA ILE A 164 15.36 -6.03 6.31
C ILE A 164 16.08 -6.85 5.24
N GLU A 165 15.59 -8.05 4.95
CA GLU A 165 16.17 -8.91 3.91
C GLU A 165 15.99 -8.31 2.51
N ALA A 166 14.86 -7.65 2.24
CA ALA A 166 14.66 -6.92 1.00
C ALA A 166 15.68 -5.78 0.84
N GLY A 167 15.97 -5.05 1.92
CA GLY A 167 17.03 -4.04 1.95
C GLY A 167 18.41 -4.62 1.71
N ARG A 168 18.75 -5.75 2.35
CA ARG A 168 20.02 -6.47 2.10
C ARG A 168 20.14 -6.93 0.65
N SER A 169 19.07 -7.47 0.08
CA SER A 169 19.02 -7.90 -1.32
C SER A 169 19.23 -6.75 -2.29
N ALA A 170 18.63 -5.57 -2.00
CA ALA A 170 18.85 -4.35 -2.77
C ALA A 170 20.32 -3.89 -2.69
N GLY A 171 20.91 -3.92 -1.50
CA GLY A 171 22.32 -3.59 -1.29
C GLY A 171 23.27 -4.56 -2.00
N ALA A 172 22.99 -5.85 -1.93
CA ALA A 172 23.78 -6.87 -2.66
C ALA A 172 23.69 -6.67 -4.19
N ALA A 173 22.48 -6.39 -4.72
CA ALA A 173 22.30 -6.07 -6.13
C ALA A 173 23.05 -4.80 -6.55
N ALA A 174 23.04 -3.78 -5.68
CA ALA A 174 23.77 -2.52 -5.89
C ALA A 174 25.29 -2.75 -5.96
N ILE A 175 25.85 -3.50 -5.01
CA ILE A 175 27.28 -3.84 -4.99
C ILE A 175 27.69 -4.60 -6.26
N ALA A 176 26.87 -5.58 -6.67
CA ALA A 176 27.13 -6.34 -7.89
C ALA A 176 27.09 -5.45 -9.14
N ALA A 177 26.14 -4.52 -9.23
CA ALA A 177 26.02 -3.59 -10.35
C ALA A 177 27.15 -2.55 -10.38
N LEU A 178 27.56 -2.00 -9.24
CA LEU A 178 28.71 -1.10 -9.13
C LEU A 178 30.00 -1.80 -9.60
N LYS A 179 30.21 -3.05 -9.16
CA LYS A 179 31.34 -3.89 -9.59
C LYS A 179 31.33 -4.12 -11.11
N ALA A 180 30.17 -4.47 -11.67
CA ALA A 180 30.02 -4.69 -13.12
C ALA A 180 30.30 -3.42 -13.94
N ALA A 181 29.99 -2.24 -13.39
CA ALA A 181 30.27 -0.95 -13.98
C ALA A 181 31.70 -0.41 -13.70
N ASN A 182 32.53 -1.16 -12.96
CA ASN A 182 33.87 -0.74 -12.50
C ASN A 182 33.87 0.57 -11.69
N ILE A 183 32.79 0.85 -10.95
CA ILE A 183 32.65 2.04 -10.08
C ILE A 183 33.10 1.62 -8.68
N THR A 184 34.17 2.25 -8.18
CA THR A 184 34.82 1.91 -6.90
C THR A 184 34.67 2.99 -5.82
N LYS A 185 34.12 4.15 -6.16
CA LYS A 185 33.91 5.26 -5.24
C LYS A 185 32.77 6.17 -5.69
N GLY A 186 32.22 6.93 -4.78
CA GLY A 186 31.20 7.94 -5.06
C GLY A 186 30.14 8.05 -3.98
N LYS A 187 29.05 8.75 -4.29
CA LYS A 187 27.93 8.94 -3.37
C LYS A 187 26.77 8.01 -3.68
N ILE A 188 26.04 7.64 -2.62
CA ILE A 188 24.85 6.79 -2.67
C ILE A 188 23.66 7.64 -2.21
N ALA A 189 22.62 7.76 -3.03
CA ALA A 189 21.39 8.48 -2.69
C ALA A 189 20.21 7.49 -2.57
N LEU A 190 19.46 7.62 -1.48
CA LEU A 190 18.25 6.84 -1.18
C LEU A 190 17.02 7.74 -1.32
N PHE A 191 15.98 7.29 -2.03
CA PHE A 191 14.74 8.02 -2.28
C PHE A 191 13.55 7.22 -1.76
N VAL A 192 12.67 7.88 -0.99
CA VAL A 192 11.49 7.27 -0.40
C VAL A 192 10.45 8.32 -0.03
N GLY A 193 9.20 7.94 0.04
CA GLY A 193 8.12 8.85 0.43
C GLY A 193 8.25 9.36 1.86
N ARG A 194 8.44 8.43 2.81
CA ARG A 194 8.42 8.69 4.26
C ARG A 194 9.33 7.71 4.99
N MET A 195 9.89 8.15 6.12
CA MET A 195 10.71 7.32 7.00
C MET A 195 10.05 7.00 8.34
N ASP A 196 8.75 7.21 8.46
CA ASP A 196 7.93 6.84 9.61
C ASP A 196 7.06 5.58 9.36
N MET A 197 7.21 4.95 8.19
CA MET A 197 6.62 3.65 7.87
C MET A 197 7.60 2.51 8.15
N GLN A 198 7.11 1.44 8.76
CA GLN A 198 7.95 0.32 9.21
C GLN A 198 8.74 -0.32 8.05
N ASN A 199 8.11 -0.53 6.90
CA ASN A 199 8.78 -1.11 5.73
C ASN A 199 9.95 -0.23 5.22
N ALA A 200 9.81 1.09 5.23
CA ALA A 200 10.88 2.00 4.83
C ALA A 200 12.06 1.98 5.82
N ILE A 201 11.76 1.97 7.13
CA ILE A 201 12.76 1.85 8.19
C ILE A 201 13.56 0.56 8.05
N GLU A 202 12.88 -0.57 7.88
CA GLU A 202 13.49 -1.89 7.78
C GLU A 202 14.29 -2.07 6.47
N ARG A 203 13.77 -1.60 5.32
CA ARG A 203 14.53 -1.61 4.05
C ARG A 203 15.79 -0.77 4.15
N LYS A 204 15.69 0.42 4.76
CA LYS A 204 16.87 1.26 5.02
C LYS A 204 17.86 0.56 5.94
N GLN A 205 17.41 -0.10 6.99
CA GLN A 205 18.29 -0.87 7.87
C GLN A 205 19.07 -1.92 7.07
N GLY A 206 18.43 -2.72 6.24
CA GLY A 206 19.10 -3.72 5.40
C GLY A 206 20.08 -3.11 4.39
N LEU A 207 19.75 -1.93 3.84
CA LEU A 207 20.67 -1.15 3.01
C LEU A 207 21.88 -0.64 3.80
N ASP A 208 21.68 -0.11 5.01
CA ASP A 208 22.78 0.36 5.86
C ASP A 208 23.73 -0.77 6.27
N GLU A 209 23.20 -1.97 6.54
CA GLU A 209 23.99 -3.16 6.87
C GLU A 209 24.92 -3.58 5.71
N THR A 210 24.50 -3.33 4.47
CA THR A 210 25.25 -3.73 3.27
C THR A 210 26.11 -2.61 2.68
N LEU A 211 25.57 -1.39 2.63
CA LEU A 211 26.18 -0.23 1.95
C LEU A 211 26.86 0.75 2.90
N GLY A 212 26.42 0.80 4.16
CA GLY A 212 26.89 1.81 5.12
C GLY A 212 28.38 1.75 5.45
N LYS A 213 29.04 0.62 5.16
CA LYS A 213 30.49 0.44 5.35
C LYS A 213 31.21 0.08 4.04
N LEU A 214 30.58 0.33 2.88
CA LEU A 214 31.18 0.01 1.59
C LEU A 214 32.36 0.96 1.33
N PRO A 215 33.61 0.45 1.21
CA PRO A 215 34.77 1.31 1.05
C PRO A 215 34.70 2.16 -0.23
N GLY A 216 35.03 3.44 -0.10
CA GLY A 216 35.00 4.39 -1.21
C GLY A 216 33.65 5.04 -1.45
N PHE A 217 32.60 4.66 -0.72
CA PHE A 217 31.27 5.22 -0.89
C PHE A 217 30.77 5.96 0.35
N GLU A 218 30.02 7.05 0.10
CA GLU A 218 29.33 7.84 1.13
C GLU A 218 27.82 7.75 0.91
N VAL A 219 27.09 7.31 1.94
CA VAL A 219 25.62 7.31 1.91
C VAL A 219 25.12 8.69 2.32
N LEU A 220 24.39 9.35 1.41
CA LEU A 220 23.79 10.66 1.64
C LEU A 220 22.59 10.58 2.59
N PRO A 221 22.15 11.69 3.21
CA PRO A 221 20.84 11.77 3.86
C PRO A 221 19.72 11.34 2.90
N VAL A 222 18.69 10.66 3.43
CA VAL A 222 17.57 10.16 2.63
C VAL A 222 16.76 11.31 2.06
N PHE A 223 16.43 11.24 0.77
CA PHE A 223 15.57 12.20 0.08
C PHE A 223 14.10 11.78 0.24
N LEU A 224 13.31 12.62 0.93
CA LEU A 224 11.91 12.37 1.22
C LEU A 224 11.01 13.14 0.24
N ASP A 225 10.01 12.46 -0.33
CA ASP A 225 9.12 13.06 -1.33
C ASP A 225 7.64 13.13 -0.89
N LYS A 226 7.30 12.69 0.32
CA LYS A 226 5.94 12.70 0.88
C LYS A 226 4.90 11.98 0.01
N THR A 227 5.32 10.99 -0.73
CA THR A 227 4.51 10.23 -1.69
C THR A 227 4.04 11.07 -2.90
N ASP A 228 4.71 12.20 -3.17
CA ASP A 228 4.48 13.05 -4.34
C ASP A 228 5.47 12.71 -5.46
N ARG A 229 4.95 12.21 -6.60
CA ARG A 229 5.78 11.80 -7.75
C ARG A 229 6.54 12.98 -8.39
N ALA A 230 5.97 14.18 -8.38
CA ALA A 230 6.65 15.36 -8.94
C ALA A 230 7.83 15.75 -8.05
N LEU A 231 7.63 15.75 -6.73
CA LEU A 231 8.70 15.98 -5.76
C LEU A 231 9.74 14.87 -5.80
N ALA A 232 9.35 13.60 -5.93
CA ALA A 232 10.26 12.48 -6.08
C ALA A 232 11.20 12.69 -7.29
N LYS A 233 10.63 13.02 -8.46
CA LYS A 233 11.41 13.31 -9.67
C LYS A 233 12.34 14.51 -9.46
N LYS A 234 11.82 15.61 -8.89
CA LYS A 234 12.61 16.82 -8.58
C LYS A 234 13.78 16.52 -7.64
N ASN A 235 13.57 15.74 -6.61
CA ASN A 235 14.63 15.33 -5.68
C ASN A 235 15.79 14.61 -6.41
N VAL A 236 15.46 13.75 -7.39
CA VAL A 236 16.48 13.07 -8.20
C VAL A 236 17.22 14.06 -9.09
N GLU A 237 16.52 14.97 -9.76
CA GLU A 237 17.12 16.02 -10.60
C GLU A 237 18.06 16.90 -9.79
N ASP A 238 17.65 17.31 -8.59
CA ASP A 238 18.47 18.11 -7.66
C ASP A 238 19.73 17.32 -7.20
N ALA A 239 19.57 16.01 -6.90
CA ALA A 239 20.70 15.17 -6.51
C ALA A 239 21.71 14.97 -7.67
N LEU A 240 21.22 14.74 -8.90
CA LEU A 240 22.06 14.64 -10.09
C LEU A 240 22.84 15.92 -10.39
N ALA A 241 22.24 17.08 -10.16
CA ALA A 241 22.88 18.38 -10.35
C ALA A 241 23.90 18.68 -9.23
N ARG A 242 23.55 18.35 -7.98
CA ARG A 242 24.35 18.70 -6.81
C ARG A 242 25.57 17.80 -6.59
N TYR A 243 25.46 16.52 -6.97
CA TYR A 243 26.50 15.53 -6.70
C TYR A 243 27.08 14.96 -8.01
N PRO A 244 28.14 15.57 -8.57
CA PRO A 244 28.77 15.05 -9.81
C PRO A 244 29.37 13.66 -9.64
N ASP A 245 29.68 13.26 -8.41
CA ASP A 245 30.21 11.96 -8.02
C ASP A 245 29.13 10.97 -7.54
N LEU A 246 27.82 11.22 -7.85
CA LEU A 246 26.72 10.33 -7.53
C LEU A 246 26.87 9.04 -8.34
N ALA A 247 27.16 7.94 -7.65
CA ALA A 247 27.49 6.63 -8.22
C ALA A 247 26.31 5.64 -8.18
N LEU A 248 25.42 5.78 -7.19
CA LEU A 248 24.31 4.87 -6.95
C LEU A 248 23.05 5.63 -6.50
N ILE A 249 21.94 5.26 -7.08
CA ILE A 249 20.59 5.74 -6.70
C ILE A 249 19.73 4.52 -6.36
N ILE A 250 19.04 4.56 -5.21
CA ILE A 250 18.10 3.53 -4.79
C ILE A 250 16.74 4.15 -4.50
N GLY A 251 15.71 3.69 -5.20
CA GLY A 251 14.31 4.00 -4.89
C GLY A 251 13.74 2.91 -4.00
N ILE A 252 13.25 3.26 -2.81
CA ILE A 252 12.84 2.30 -1.77
C ILE A 252 11.38 1.86 -1.92
N TRP A 253 10.54 2.63 -2.60
CA TRP A 253 9.14 2.32 -2.89
C TRP A 253 8.88 2.23 -4.41
N SER A 254 7.76 1.60 -4.78
CA SER A 254 7.42 1.27 -6.16
C SER A 254 7.50 2.45 -7.13
N TYR A 255 6.88 3.58 -6.80
CA TYR A 255 6.85 4.76 -7.68
C TYR A 255 8.19 5.52 -7.77
N ASN A 256 9.13 5.26 -6.86
CA ASN A 256 10.46 5.88 -6.96
C ASN A 256 11.22 5.40 -8.22
N GLY A 257 11.05 4.12 -8.61
CA GLY A 257 11.68 3.55 -9.80
C GLY A 257 11.40 4.37 -11.08
N PRO A 258 10.13 4.59 -11.48
CA PRO A 258 9.77 5.42 -12.62
C PRO A 258 10.25 6.87 -12.51
N CYS A 259 10.15 7.48 -11.31
CA CYS A 259 10.60 8.87 -11.08
C CYS A 259 12.11 9.00 -11.29
N ILE A 260 12.90 8.05 -10.76
CA ILE A 260 14.36 7.99 -10.93
C ILE A 260 14.71 7.79 -12.40
N ALA A 261 14.09 6.79 -13.05
CA ALA A 261 14.35 6.48 -14.45
C ALA A 261 14.07 7.70 -15.37
N GLY A 262 12.93 8.37 -15.15
CA GLY A 262 12.55 9.56 -15.89
C GLY A 262 13.53 10.73 -15.71
N ALA A 263 13.99 11.00 -14.49
CA ALA A 263 14.96 12.05 -14.20
C ALA A 263 16.34 11.74 -14.81
N VAL A 264 16.82 10.49 -14.68
CA VAL A 264 18.13 10.07 -15.21
C VAL A 264 18.13 10.05 -16.74
N ARG A 265 17.02 9.66 -17.41
CA ARG A 265 16.91 9.76 -18.87
C ARG A 265 16.95 11.19 -19.38
N ALA A 266 16.27 12.11 -18.67
CA ALA A 266 16.23 13.53 -19.03
C ALA A 266 17.53 14.27 -18.75
N SER A 267 18.39 13.73 -17.88
CA SER A 267 19.67 14.31 -17.50
C SER A 267 20.66 14.29 -18.68
N SER A 268 21.36 15.40 -18.90
CA SER A 268 22.49 15.51 -19.85
C SER A 268 23.77 14.84 -19.35
N ARG A 269 23.76 14.26 -18.15
CA ARG A 269 24.90 13.62 -17.51
C ARG A 269 25.39 12.43 -18.34
N LYS A 270 26.68 12.41 -18.66
CA LYS A 270 27.33 11.31 -19.41
C LYS A 270 27.48 10.06 -18.55
N ASP A 271 27.99 10.22 -17.34
CA ASP A 271 28.23 9.14 -16.39
C ASP A 271 26.98 8.92 -15.54
N LYS A 272 26.08 8.05 -16.02
CA LYS A 272 24.84 7.74 -15.31
C LYS A 272 25.13 6.89 -14.08
N PRO A 273 24.53 7.19 -12.91
CA PRO A 273 24.67 6.36 -11.72
C PRO A 273 24.00 5.00 -11.93
N VAL A 274 24.47 3.97 -11.22
CA VAL A 274 23.77 2.70 -11.06
C VAL A 274 22.42 2.95 -10.40
N ILE A 275 21.38 2.25 -10.84
CA ILE A 275 20.02 2.40 -10.28
C ILE A 275 19.52 1.05 -9.79
N ILE A 276 19.06 1.01 -8.53
CA ILE A 276 18.28 -0.09 -7.96
C ILE A 276 16.89 0.44 -7.59
N ALA A 277 15.87 -0.34 -7.88
CA ALA A 277 14.48 0.01 -7.60
C ALA A 277 13.80 -1.04 -6.73
N PHE A 278 12.58 -0.74 -6.33
CA PHE A 278 11.65 -1.66 -5.70
C PHE A 278 10.39 -1.78 -6.54
N ASP A 279 9.80 -2.97 -6.48
CA ASP A 279 8.53 -3.36 -7.07
C ASP A 279 8.50 -3.35 -8.62
N GLU A 280 7.30 -3.61 -9.18
CA GLU A 280 7.11 -3.99 -10.57
C GLU A 280 6.29 -2.99 -11.39
N GLU A 281 6.38 -1.68 -11.10
CA GLU A 281 5.75 -0.72 -11.98
C GLU A 281 6.27 -0.89 -13.43
N GLU A 282 5.38 -0.78 -14.40
CA GLU A 282 5.68 -1.09 -15.81
C GLU A 282 6.90 -0.34 -16.33
N GLU A 283 7.03 0.94 -15.98
CA GLU A 283 8.18 1.77 -16.38
C GLU A 283 9.47 1.33 -15.68
N THR A 284 9.41 0.79 -14.45
CA THR A 284 10.54 0.18 -13.77
C THR A 284 11.02 -1.05 -14.54
N LEU A 285 10.10 -1.96 -14.90
CA LEU A 285 10.44 -3.18 -15.64
C LEU A 285 10.98 -2.88 -17.05
N LYS A 286 10.39 -1.90 -17.76
CA LYS A 286 10.94 -1.40 -19.05
C LYS A 286 12.35 -0.85 -18.87
N SER A 287 12.59 -0.12 -17.78
CA SER A 287 13.93 0.42 -17.49
C SER A 287 14.94 -0.66 -17.11
N VAL A 288 14.50 -1.79 -16.54
CA VAL A 288 15.36 -2.98 -16.36
C VAL A 288 15.66 -3.64 -17.71
N GLN A 289 14.67 -3.75 -18.60
CA GLN A 289 14.83 -4.29 -19.96
C GLN A 289 15.86 -3.50 -20.76
N ASP A 290 15.78 -2.16 -20.70
CA ASP A 290 16.67 -1.23 -21.38
C ASP A 290 18.07 -1.17 -20.74
N GLY A 291 18.24 -1.74 -19.54
CA GLY A 291 19.51 -1.72 -18.79
C GLY A 291 19.78 -0.40 -18.07
N LEU A 292 18.78 0.52 -17.97
CA LEU A 292 18.90 1.75 -17.20
C LEU A 292 18.82 1.47 -15.70
N ILE A 293 17.89 0.60 -15.28
CA ILE A 293 17.79 0.08 -13.91
C ILE A 293 18.50 -1.29 -13.90
N SER A 294 19.47 -1.46 -13.00
CA SER A 294 20.27 -2.69 -12.91
C SER A 294 19.49 -3.85 -12.28
N ALA A 295 18.62 -3.55 -11.33
CA ALA A 295 17.72 -4.50 -10.68
C ALA A 295 16.55 -3.80 -9.99
N THR A 296 15.45 -4.53 -9.82
CA THR A 296 14.36 -4.15 -8.91
C THR A 296 14.07 -5.31 -7.95
N ILE A 297 13.81 -4.97 -6.68
CA ILE A 297 13.42 -5.93 -5.64
C ILE A 297 11.91 -5.96 -5.59
N VAL A 298 11.31 -7.05 -6.02
CA VAL A 298 9.85 -7.17 -6.07
C VAL A 298 9.33 -8.00 -4.91
N GLN A 299 8.18 -7.59 -4.41
CA GLN A 299 7.42 -8.24 -3.36
C GLN A 299 6.36 -9.18 -3.97
N ARG A 300 5.47 -9.70 -3.15
CA ARG A 300 4.40 -10.60 -3.58
C ARG A 300 3.02 -10.03 -3.20
N PRO A 301 2.58 -8.89 -3.78
CA PRO A 301 1.33 -8.22 -3.38
C PRO A 301 0.08 -9.10 -3.53
N PHE A 302 0.04 -10.02 -4.50
CA PHE A 302 -1.02 -11.03 -4.59
C PHE A 302 -1.11 -11.84 -3.28
N GLN A 303 0.02 -12.26 -2.73
CA GLN A 303 0.07 -13.01 -1.47
C GLN A 303 -0.33 -12.14 -0.28
N PHE A 304 -0.08 -10.84 -0.30
CA PHE A 304 -0.57 -9.94 0.75
C PHE A 304 -2.10 -10.00 0.85
N GLY A 305 -2.79 -9.90 -0.29
CA GLY A 305 -4.24 -10.06 -0.32
C GLY A 305 -4.70 -11.45 0.12
N TYR A 306 -4.21 -12.50 -0.54
CA TYR A 306 -4.66 -13.87 -0.35
C TYR A 306 -4.39 -14.39 1.08
N GLN A 307 -3.15 -14.27 1.55
CA GLN A 307 -2.74 -14.79 2.86
C GLN A 307 -3.32 -13.99 4.03
N SER A 308 -3.53 -12.68 3.87
CA SER A 308 -4.19 -11.87 4.90
C SER A 308 -5.63 -12.35 5.15
N ILE A 309 -6.38 -12.61 4.09
CA ILE A 309 -7.75 -13.09 4.20
C ILE A 309 -7.78 -14.53 4.73
N LYS A 310 -6.83 -15.37 4.30
CA LYS A 310 -6.65 -16.71 4.86
C LYS A 310 -6.39 -16.65 6.37
N ALA A 311 -5.47 -15.79 6.82
CA ALA A 311 -5.14 -15.61 8.23
C ALA A 311 -6.35 -15.12 9.04
N LEU A 312 -7.09 -14.13 8.55
CA LEU A 312 -8.31 -13.64 9.20
C LEU A 312 -9.35 -14.74 9.35
N LYS A 313 -9.57 -15.53 8.29
CA LYS A 313 -10.50 -16.65 8.34
C LYS A 313 -10.06 -17.73 9.33
N ASP A 314 -8.78 -18.12 9.29
CA ASP A 314 -8.25 -19.14 10.18
C ASP A 314 -8.36 -18.70 11.65
N LEU A 315 -8.10 -17.42 11.97
CA LEU A 315 -8.32 -16.83 13.29
C LEU A 315 -9.80 -16.88 13.72
N LYS A 316 -10.72 -16.55 12.81
CA LYS A 316 -12.18 -16.63 13.09
C LYS A 316 -12.65 -18.07 13.29
N ASP A 317 -12.05 -19.03 12.60
CA ASP A 317 -12.31 -20.47 12.77
C ASP A 317 -11.65 -21.04 14.03
N GLY A 318 -10.95 -20.24 14.85
CA GLY A 318 -10.27 -20.67 16.08
C GLY A 318 -8.96 -21.45 15.84
N LYS A 319 -8.40 -21.37 14.63
CA LYS A 319 -7.14 -22.03 14.31
C LYS A 319 -5.93 -21.21 14.78
N GLN A 320 -4.84 -21.90 15.04
CA GLN A 320 -3.55 -21.24 15.27
C GLN A 320 -2.97 -20.72 13.96
N VAL A 321 -2.51 -19.46 13.96
CA VAL A 321 -1.86 -18.81 12.83
C VAL A 321 -0.48 -18.30 13.27
N PRO A 322 0.57 -18.47 12.45
CA PRO A 322 1.88 -17.88 12.74
C PRO A 322 1.79 -16.38 12.92
N THR A 323 2.56 -15.81 13.85
CA THR A 323 2.59 -14.34 14.08
C THR A 323 3.18 -13.55 12.90
N VAL A 324 3.94 -14.23 12.02
CA VAL A 324 4.53 -13.68 10.80
C VAL A 324 4.37 -14.68 9.67
N VAL A 325 3.85 -14.22 8.54
CA VAL A 325 3.78 -14.97 7.26
C VAL A 325 4.63 -14.21 6.26
N ASP A 326 5.86 -14.68 6.07
CA ASP A 326 6.76 -14.10 5.06
C ASP A 326 6.31 -14.53 3.66
N THR A 327 6.09 -13.57 2.79
CA THR A 327 5.66 -13.80 1.40
C THR A 327 6.83 -13.91 0.44
N GLY A 328 8.06 -13.67 0.91
CA GLY A 328 9.28 -13.69 0.13
C GLY A 328 9.46 -12.48 -0.80
N ILE A 329 10.62 -12.46 -1.45
CA ILE A 329 11.03 -11.44 -2.42
C ILE A 329 11.65 -12.10 -3.65
N LEU A 330 11.73 -11.33 -4.74
CA LEU A 330 12.50 -11.70 -5.93
C LEU A 330 13.34 -10.50 -6.39
N THR A 331 14.62 -10.72 -6.66
CA THR A 331 15.46 -9.73 -7.36
C THR A 331 15.28 -9.92 -8.87
N VAL A 332 14.61 -8.97 -9.52
CA VAL A 332 14.40 -8.96 -10.97
C VAL A 332 15.51 -8.16 -11.63
N LYS A 333 16.19 -8.81 -12.56
CA LYS A 333 17.23 -8.28 -13.42
C LYS A 333 16.88 -8.59 -14.88
N LYS A 334 17.69 -8.12 -15.82
CA LYS A 334 17.47 -8.36 -17.25
C LYS A 334 17.43 -9.84 -17.61
N ASP A 335 18.21 -10.67 -16.95
CA ASP A 335 18.34 -12.12 -17.22
C ASP A 335 17.11 -12.95 -16.84
N ASN A 336 16.33 -12.52 -15.82
CA ASN A 336 15.11 -13.20 -15.38
C ASN A 336 13.82 -12.39 -15.61
N LEU A 337 13.91 -11.24 -16.27
CA LEU A 337 12.81 -10.31 -16.46
C LEU A 337 11.66 -10.91 -17.28
N GLU A 338 11.97 -11.65 -18.35
CA GLU A 338 10.95 -12.25 -19.21
C GLU A 338 10.10 -13.28 -18.47
N GLN A 339 10.75 -14.14 -17.67
CA GLN A 339 10.05 -15.09 -16.81
C GLN A 339 9.13 -14.35 -15.83
N PHE A 340 9.65 -13.31 -15.15
CA PHE A 340 8.87 -12.52 -14.21
C PHE A 340 7.69 -11.81 -14.89
N TRP A 341 7.87 -11.27 -16.11
CA TRP A 341 6.78 -10.64 -16.85
C TRP A 341 5.67 -11.62 -17.23
N ASN A 342 6.03 -12.85 -17.55
CA ASN A 342 5.03 -13.90 -17.82
C ASN A 342 4.21 -14.20 -16.56
N GLU A 343 4.86 -14.38 -15.41
CA GLU A 343 4.19 -14.57 -14.11
C GLU A 343 3.26 -13.39 -13.79
N LEU A 344 3.74 -12.16 -13.97
CA LEU A 344 2.95 -10.94 -13.69
C LEU A 344 1.72 -10.82 -14.61
N ARG A 345 1.85 -11.18 -15.89
CA ARG A 345 0.73 -11.18 -16.84
C ARG A 345 -0.35 -12.18 -16.44
N GLU A 346 0.02 -13.36 -15.95
CA GLU A 346 -0.95 -14.35 -15.45
C GLU A 346 -1.67 -13.84 -14.19
N LEU A 347 -0.97 -13.17 -13.28
CA LEU A 347 -1.59 -12.58 -12.09
C LEU A 347 -2.53 -11.40 -12.40
N LYS A 348 -2.34 -10.73 -13.54
CA LYS A 348 -3.18 -9.58 -13.96
C LYS A 348 -4.43 -10.00 -14.75
N LYS A 349 -4.51 -11.25 -15.24
CA LYS A 349 -5.74 -11.80 -15.84
C LYS A 349 -6.81 -12.05 -14.79
#